data_792c9a661dc747b076e6b2c666daf3b7
#
_entry.id   792c9a661dc747b076e6b2c666daf3b7
#
_cell.length_a   1.000
_cell.length_b   1.000
_cell.length_c   1.000
_cell.angle_alpha   90.00
_cell.angle_beta   90.00
_cell.angle_gamma   90.00
#
_symmetry.space_group_name_H-M   'P 1'
#
loop_
_entity.id
_entity.type
_entity.pdbx_description
1 polymer ?
#
loop_
_entity_poly.entity_id
_entity_poly.type
_entity_poly.pdbx_seq_one_letter_code
_entity_poly.pdbx_strand_id
1 'polypeptide(L)'
;IKYALECYELGHSMRNPYIIYSGAVNSAYMYFLMKQNEEAMKYIHEAETLMLENDFYDQAHTYNLFGNILYDMGEYAQALEYYKKAMKDKQAAQTSSIVYAHLGYARILMQQNKQPEAILLLKQGIAISYARVNAIHRNELYENLSTCYEQLHQYHDALKYYKIFRLENDSLFNKDKERDL
;
A
#
# COMPACT_ATOMS: atom_id res chain seq x y z
N ILE A 1 -7.09 6.52 -16.36
CA ILE A 1 -5.92 7.35 -16.69
C ILE A 1 -6.32 8.72 -17.25
N LYS A 2 -7.26 8.79 -18.19
CA LYS A 2 -7.64 10.05 -18.84
C LYS A 2 -7.91 11.19 -17.86
N TYR A 3 -8.80 10.96 -16.89
CA TYR A 3 -9.15 11.99 -15.89
C TYR A 3 -7.99 12.36 -14.95
N ALA A 4 -7.07 11.43 -14.68
CA ALA A 4 -5.89 11.73 -13.88
C ALA A 4 -4.94 12.68 -14.61
N LEU A 5 -4.73 12.45 -15.90
CA LEU A 5 -3.92 13.31 -16.76
C LEU A 5 -4.58 14.69 -16.98
N GLU A 6 -5.89 14.74 -17.21
CA GLU A 6 -6.63 15.99 -17.30
C GLU A 6 -6.51 16.83 -16.03
N CYS A 7 -6.59 16.18 -14.84
CA CYS A 7 -6.37 16.85 -13.56
C CYS A 7 -4.94 17.40 -13.44
N TYR A 8 -3.94 16.61 -13.85
CA TYR A 8 -2.54 17.03 -13.85
C TYR A 8 -2.30 18.24 -14.76
N GLU A 9 -2.79 18.22 -16.00
CA GLU A 9 -2.68 19.32 -16.96
C GLU A 9 -3.42 20.59 -16.49
N LEU A 10 -4.61 20.42 -15.90
CA LEU A 10 -5.36 21.51 -15.31
C LEU A 10 -4.58 22.17 -14.17
N GLY A 11 -3.95 21.37 -13.31
CA GLY A 11 -3.08 21.85 -12.23
C GLY A 11 -1.95 22.75 -12.75
N HIS A 12 -1.28 22.32 -13.82
CA HIS A 12 -0.24 23.13 -14.47
C HIS A 12 -0.80 24.41 -15.08
N SER A 13 -1.94 24.36 -15.76
CA SER A 13 -2.57 25.56 -16.34
C SER A 13 -2.97 26.59 -15.27
N MET A 14 -3.41 26.11 -14.12
CA MET A 14 -3.79 26.94 -12.96
C MET A 14 -2.60 27.33 -12.08
N ARG A 15 -1.41 26.80 -12.31
CA ARG A 15 -0.23 26.93 -11.46
C ARG A 15 -0.52 26.59 -10.00
N ASN A 16 -1.31 25.53 -9.78
CA ASN A 16 -1.70 25.11 -8.44
C ASN A 16 -0.93 23.82 -8.04
N PRO A 17 0.06 23.93 -7.11
CA PRO A 17 0.90 22.79 -6.74
C PRO A 17 0.11 21.60 -6.19
N TYR A 18 -0.98 21.83 -5.46
CA TYR A 18 -1.79 20.76 -4.88
C TYR A 18 -2.55 19.98 -5.97
N ILE A 19 -3.09 20.67 -6.99
CA ILE A 19 -3.79 20.00 -8.10
C ILE A 19 -2.79 19.22 -8.95
N ILE A 20 -1.59 19.78 -9.21
CA ILE A 20 -0.52 19.08 -9.93
C ILE A 20 -0.13 17.81 -9.15
N TYR A 21 0.14 17.93 -7.84
CA TYR A 21 0.45 16.80 -6.97
C TYR A 21 -0.63 15.72 -7.03
N SER A 22 -1.89 16.10 -6.86
CA SER A 22 -3.01 15.14 -6.89
C SER A 22 -3.13 14.43 -8.24
N GLY A 23 -3.01 15.19 -9.35
CA GLY A 23 -2.99 14.65 -10.70
C GLY A 23 -1.81 13.70 -10.94
N ALA A 24 -0.62 14.06 -10.45
CA ALA A 24 0.60 13.26 -10.57
C ALA A 24 0.47 11.94 -9.79
N VAL A 25 0.03 11.97 -8.51
CA VAL A 25 -0.18 10.74 -7.71
C VAL A 25 -1.18 9.81 -8.39
N ASN A 26 -2.32 10.35 -8.85
CA ASN A 26 -3.33 9.55 -9.53
C ASN A 26 -2.83 8.98 -10.87
N SER A 27 -2.06 9.75 -11.63
CA SER A 27 -1.46 9.28 -12.89
C SER A 27 -0.43 8.18 -12.62
N ALA A 28 0.45 8.35 -11.63
CA ALA A 28 1.39 7.33 -11.19
C ALA A 28 0.67 6.04 -10.80
N TYR A 29 -0.40 6.13 -10.02
CA TYR A 29 -1.20 4.98 -9.61
C TYR A 29 -1.83 4.25 -10.81
N MET A 30 -2.39 4.98 -11.76
CA MET A 30 -2.98 4.38 -12.96
C MET A 30 -1.95 3.69 -13.84
N TYR A 31 -0.78 4.31 -14.05
CA TYR A 31 0.32 3.69 -14.78
C TYR A 31 0.88 2.45 -14.06
N PHE A 32 0.99 2.50 -12.74
CA PHE A 32 1.36 1.34 -11.92
C PHE A 32 0.39 0.16 -12.11
N LEU A 33 -0.94 0.41 -12.08
CA LEU A 33 -1.95 -0.63 -12.34
C LEU A 33 -1.85 -1.21 -13.77
N MET A 34 -1.42 -0.41 -14.73
CA MET A 34 -1.17 -0.84 -16.10
C MET A 34 0.20 -1.52 -16.29
N LYS A 35 0.98 -1.71 -15.21
CA LYS A 35 2.35 -2.24 -15.24
C LYS A 35 3.34 -1.42 -16.10
N GLN A 36 3.05 -0.14 -16.28
CA GLN A 36 3.90 0.82 -16.95
C GLN A 36 4.74 1.57 -15.91
N ASN A 37 5.65 0.85 -15.25
CA ASN A 37 6.37 1.34 -14.08
C ASN A 37 7.29 2.52 -14.38
N GLU A 38 7.86 2.61 -15.58
CA GLU A 38 8.70 3.74 -15.99
C GLU A 38 7.90 5.05 -16.07
N GLU A 39 6.68 5.00 -16.62
CA GLU A 39 5.79 6.15 -16.65
C GLU A 39 5.29 6.48 -15.22
N ALA A 40 4.94 5.48 -14.44
CA ALA A 40 4.56 5.67 -13.04
C ALA A 40 5.65 6.38 -12.25
N MET A 41 6.93 6.01 -12.46
CA MET A 41 8.09 6.64 -11.81
C MET A 41 8.21 8.13 -12.12
N LYS A 42 7.95 8.56 -13.37
CA LYS A 42 8.02 9.99 -13.73
C LYS A 42 7.03 10.82 -12.90
N TYR A 43 5.78 10.37 -12.84
CA TYR A 43 4.74 11.09 -12.10
C TYR A 43 4.93 11.03 -10.60
N ILE A 44 5.38 9.90 -10.04
CA ILE A 44 5.55 9.78 -8.60
C ILE A 44 6.73 10.59 -8.08
N HIS A 45 7.81 10.75 -8.85
CA HIS A 45 8.92 11.64 -8.50
C HIS A 45 8.50 13.10 -8.44
N GLU A 46 7.70 13.56 -9.41
CA GLU A 46 7.18 14.92 -9.37
C GLU A 46 6.24 15.12 -8.18
N ALA A 47 5.38 14.15 -7.92
CA ALA A 47 4.51 14.17 -6.75
C ALA A 47 5.30 14.24 -5.43
N GLU A 48 6.38 13.46 -5.27
CA GLU A 48 7.25 13.52 -4.10
C GLU A 48 7.87 14.91 -3.94
N THR A 49 8.38 15.47 -5.03
CA THR A 49 8.98 16.81 -5.02
C THR A 49 7.99 17.86 -4.55
N LEU A 50 6.82 17.93 -5.17
CA LEU A 50 5.76 18.87 -4.82
C LEU A 50 5.26 18.69 -3.37
N MET A 51 5.14 17.43 -2.94
CA MET A 51 4.73 17.09 -1.59
C MET A 51 5.70 17.62 -0.54
N LEU A 52 7.00 17.48 -0.77
CA LEU A 52 8.05 17.93 0.14
C LEU A 52 8.20 19.46 0.14
N GLU A 53 8.09 20.10 -1.03
CA GLU A 53 8.20 21.56 -1.15
C GLU A 53 7.03 22.31 -0.49
N ASN A 54 5.84 21.68 -0.44
CA ASN A 54 4.61 22.32 0.04
C ASN A 54 4.06 21.74 1.35
N ASP A 55 4.76 20.78 1.96
CA ASP A 55 4.35 20.07 3.19
C ASP A 55 2.91 19.54 3.14
N PHE A 56 2.57 18.84 2.05
CA PHE A 56 1.23 18.27 1.88
C PHE A 56 0.96 17.13 2.84
N TYR A 57 -0.31 17.03 3.29
CA TYR A 57 -0.79 15.96 4.17
C TYR A 57 -0.78 14.59 3.49
N ASP A 58 -0.81 13.52 4.31
CA ASP A 58 -0.86 12.11 3.89
C ASP A 58 0.30 11.70 2.99
N GLN A 59 1.50 12.08 3.39
CA GLN A 59 2.73 11.70 2.69
C GLN A 59 2.88 10.18 2.58
N ALA A 60 2.34 9.43 3.53
CA ALA A 60 2.39 7.97 3.55
C ALA A 60 1.74 7.34 2.31
N HIS A 61 0.69 7.93 1.74
CA HIS A 61 0.09 7.43 0.51
C HIS A 61 1.07 7.48 -0.67
N THR A 62 1.71 8.62 -0.86
CA THR A 62 2.72 8.83 -1.91
C THR A 62 3.91 7.90 -1.71
N TYR A 63 4.43 7.79 -0.48
CA TYR A 63 5.54 6.88 -0.17
C TYR A 63 5.17 5.41 -0.40
N ASN A 64 3.96 4.99 -0.07
CA ASN A 64 3.50 3.62 -0.37
C ASN A 64 3.44 3.33 -1.85
N LEU A 65 2.87 4.25 -2.64
CA LEU A 65 2.80 4.08 -4.08
C LEU A 65 4.21 4.00 -4.68
N PHE A 66 5.11 4.86 -4.22
CA PHE A 66 6.50 4.83 -4.63
C PHE A 66 7.16 3.48 -4.30
N GLY A 67 6.97 3.01 -3.06
CA GLY A 67 7.46 1.70 -2.63
C GLY A 67 6.90 0.54 -3.47
N ASN A 68 5.62 0.60 -3.84
CA ASN A 68 4.98 -0.42 -4.67
C ASN A 68 5.53 -0.43 -6.11
N ILE A 69 5.77 0.74 -6.70
CA ILE A 69 6.37 0.84 -8.04
C ILE A 69 7.78 0.25 -8.03
N LEU A 70 8.60 0.65 -7.04
CA LEU A 70 9.96 0.12 -6.88
C LEU A 70 9.98 -1.39 -6.60
N TYR A 71 9.01 -1.90 -5.83
CA TYR A 71 8.84 -3.33 -5.60
C TYR A 71 8.58 -4.08 -6.90
N ASP A 72 7.67 -3.59 -7.74
CA ASP A 72 7.36 -4.19 -9.05
C ASP A 72 8.55 -4.13 -10.03
N MET A 73 9.43 -3.13 -9.87
CA MET A 73 10.67 -3.02 -10.64
C MET A 73 11.79 -3.92 -10.11
N GLY A 74 11.61 -4.56 -8.95
CA GLY A 74 12.63 -5.38 -8.30
C GLY A 74 13.63 -4.59 -7.44
N GLU A 75 13.44 -3.29 -7.29
CA GLU A 75 14.29 -2.38 -6.52
C GLU A 75 13.98 -2.46 -5.01
N TYR A 76 14.08 -3.66 -4.43
CA TYR A 76 13.61 -3.97 -3.07
C TYR A 76 14.24 -3.12 -1.97
N ALA A 77 15.54 -2.78 -2.12
CA ALA A 77 16.23 -1.97 -1.12
C ALA A 77 15.64 -0.55 -1.02
N GLN A 78 15.36 0.05 -2.18
CA GLN A 78 14.74 1.37 -2.25
C GLN A 78 13.28 1.31 -1.80
N ALA A 79 12.53 0.29 -2.22
CA ALA A 79 11.14 0.09 -1.79
C ALA A 79 11.02 0.01 -0.26
N LEU A 80 11.94 -0.69 0.42
CA LEU A 80 12.00 -0.75 1.88
C LEU A 80 12.14 0.63 2.53
N GLU A 81 12.98 1.51 1.98
CA GLU A 81 13.15 2.86 2.52
C GLU A 81 11.86 3.68 2.38
N TYR A 82 11.15 3.55 1.27
CA TYR A 82 9.87 4.23 1.07
C TYR A 82 8.77 3.70 1.99
N TYR A 83 8.67 2.38 2.19
CA TYR A 83 7.73 1.83 3.18
C TYR A 83 8.06 2.30 4.61
N LYS A 84 9.35 2.40 4.98
CA LYS A 84 9.75 2.98 6.27
C LYS A 84 9.37 4.45 6.41
N LYS A 85 9.51 5.26 5.33
CA LYS A 85 9.03 6.66 5.33
C LYS A 85 7.53 6.70 5.58
N ALA A 86 6.74 5.88 4.87
CA ALA A 86 5.30 5.79 5.05
C ALA A 86 4.90 5.42 6.49
N MET A 87 5.60 4.45 7.10
CA MET A 87 5.32 4.00 8.48
C MET A 87 5.66 5.05 9.54
N LYS A 88 6.56 5.99 9.25
CA LYS A 88 6.96 7.08 10.16
C LYS A 88 6.05 8.30 10.09
N ASP A 89 5.20 8.38 9.09
CA ASP A 89 4.29 9.50 8.93
C ASP A 89 3.24 9.51 10.04
N LYS A 90 3.38 10.47 10.97
CA LYS A 90 2.48 10.60 12.12
C LYS A 90 1.07 11.05 11.72
N GLN A 91 0.94 11.76 10.62
CA GLN A 91 -0.36 12.23 10.12
C GLN A 91 -1.13 11.08 9.48
N ALA A 92 -0.43 10.18 8.81
CA ALA A 92 -0.99 8.96 8.25
C ALA A 92 -1.38 7.91 9.31
N ALA A 93 -1.00 8.14 10.58
CA ALA A 93 -1.36 7.23 11.67
C ALA A 93 -2.87 6.91 11.72
N GLN A 94 -3.71 7.63 11.03
CA GLN A 94 -5.17 7.42 10.89
C GLN A 94 -5.61 6.87 9.52
N THR A 95 -4.70 6.67 8.57
CA THR A 95 -5.03 6.23 7.22
C THR A 95 -4.73 4.74 6.98
N SER A 96 -5.30 4.17 5.92
CA SER A 96 -4.97 2.82 5.46
C SER A 96 -3.53 2.71 4.96
N SER A 97 -2.90 3.83 4.65
CA SER A 97 -1.56 3.90 4.07
C SER A 97 -0.51 3.22 4.95
N ILE A 98 -0.61 3.33 6.28
CA ILE A 98 0.29 2.61 7.20
C ILE A 98 0.13 1.09 7.12
N VAL A 99 -1.09 0.60 6.99
CA VAL A 99 -1.37 -0.84 6.85
C VAL A 99 -0.72 -1.39 5.58
N TYR A 100 -0.85 -0.65 4.47
CA TYR A 100 -0.18 -0.99 3.21
C TYR A 100 1.35 -1.01 3.32
N ALA A 101 1.92 -0.06 4.04
CA ALA A 101 3.37 -0.02 4.25
C ALA A 101 3.87 -1.26 5.00
N HIS A 102 3.15 -1.69 6.04
CA HIS A 102 3.47 -2.92 6.76
C HIS A 102 3.38 -4.15 5.85
N LEU A 103 2.35 -4.22 5.01
CA LEU A 103 2.16 -5.31 4.07
C LEU A 103 3.27 -5.35 3.01
N GLY A 104 3.57 -4.22 2.37
CA GLY A 104 4.62 -4.12 1.34
C GLY A 104 6.00 -4.47 1.90
N TYR A 105 6.34 -3.96 3.09
CA TYR A 105 7.59 -4.30 3.76
C TYR A 105 7.66 -5.79 4.11
N ALA A 106 6.59 -6.36 4.67
CA ALA A 106 6.54 -7.78 5.02
C ALA A 106 6.74 -8.67 3.78
N ARG A 107 6.14 -8.33 2.63
CA ARG A 107 6.34 -9.06 1.37
C ARG A 107 7.81 -9.13 0.95
N ILE A 108 8.55 -8.03 1.08
CA ILE A 108 9.99 -8.02 0.79
C ILE A 108 10.75 -8.94 1.75
N LEU A 109 10.44 -8.89 3.04
CA LEU A 109 11.06 -9.77 4.03
C LEU A 109 10.78 -11.25 3.74
N MET A 110 9.57 -11.58 3.33
CA MET A 110 9.21 -12.95 2.92
C MET A 110 10.07 -13.43 1.74
N GLN A 111 10.27 -12.59 0.73
CA GLN A 111 11.16 -12.92 -0.40
C GLN A 111 12.63 -13.07 0.01
N GLN A 112 13.05 -12.38 1.08
CA GLN A 112 14.39 -12.50 1.66
C GLN A 112 14.53 -13.70 2.62
N ASN A 113 13.52 -14.56 2.75
CA ASN A 113 13.45 -15.65 3.72
C ASN A 113 13.56 -15.20 5.19
N LYS A 114 13.02 -14.00 5.50
CA LYS A 114 12.98 -13.41 6.85
C LYS A 114 11.56 -13.48 7.42
N GLN A 115 10.99 -14.68 7.46
CA GLN A 115 9.60 -14.90 7.89
C GLN A 115 9.33 -14.42 9.33
N PRO A 116 10.21 -14.60 10.32
CA PRO A 116 9.94 -14.11 11.67
C PRO A 116 9.72 -12.58 11.73
N GLU A 117 10.54 -11.82 11.00
CA GLU A 117 10.41 -10.36 10.92
C GLU A 117 9.15 -9.96 10.15
N ALA A 118 8.83 -10.67 9.06
CA ALA A 118 7.60 -10.45 8.29
C ALA A 118 6.35 -10.69 9.15
N ILE A 119 6.32 -11.77 9.95
CA ILE A 119 5.23 -12.07 10.89
C ILE A 119 5.01 -10.93 11.89
N LEU A 120 6.08 -10.34 12.41
CA LEU A 120 5.98 -9.21 13.33
C LEU A 120 5.29 -8.01 12.67
N LEU A 121 5.72 -7.64 11.47
CA LEU A 121 5.14 -6.53 10.70
C LEU A 121 3.68 -6.78 10.32
N LEU A 122 3.36 -7.99 9.87
CA LEU A 122 1.98 -8.36 9.52
C LEU A 122 1.05 -8.28 10.74
N LYS A 123 1.49 -8.73 11.92
CA LYS A 123 0.72 -8.61 13.16
C LYS A 123 0.53 -7.15 13.59
N GLN A 124 1.54 -6.31 13.41
CA GLN A 124 1.41 -4.87 13.66
C GLN A 124 0.39 -4.24 12.71
N GLY A 125 0.47 -4.54 11.42
CA GLY A 125 -0.52 -4.08 10.42
C GLY A 125 -1.94 -4.52 10.76
N ILE A 126 -2.14 -5.76 11.21
CA ILE A 126 -3.43 -6.28 11.67
C ILE A 126 -3.94 -5.48 12.87
N ALA A 127 -3.12 -5.24 13.89
CA ALA A 127 -3.50 -4.47 15.06
C ALA A 127 -3.94 -3.04 14.70
N ILE A 128 -3.23 -2.38 13.78
CA ILE A 128 -3.57 -1.05 13.27
C ILE A 128 -4.90 -1.10 12.50
N SER A 129 -5.13 -2.12 11.68
CA SER A 129 -6.35 -2.25 10.87
C SER A 129 -7.60 -2.40 11.72
N TYR A 130 -7.53 -3.10 12.85
CA TYR A 130 -8.65 -3.23 13.80
C TYR A 130 -8.97 -1.92 14.53
N ALA A 131 -7.95 -1.19 14.93
CA ALA A 131 -8.12 0.10 15.59
C ALA A 131 -8.84 1.13 14.70
N ARG A 132 -8.91 0.90 13.38
CA ARG A 132 -9.35 1.88 12.38
C ARG A 132 -10.48 1.45 11.45
N VAL A 133 -11.11 0.32 11.73
CA VAL A 133 -12.27 -0.20 10.96
C VAL A 133 -11.97 -0.38 9.45
N ASN A 134 -10.77 -0.80 9.11
CA ASN A 134 -10.40 -1.00 7.70
C ASN A 134 -10.31 -2.49 7.37
N ALA A 135 -11.47 -3.10 7.05
CA ALA A 135 -11.60 -4.54 6.81
C ALA A 135 -10.91 -5.00 5.50
N ILE A 136 -10.86 -4.12 4.49
CA ILE A 136 -10.45 -4.51 3.13
C ILE A 136 -9.02 -5.04 3.09
N HIS A 137 -8.10 -4.47 3.87
CA HIS A 137 -6.68 -4.83 3.82
C HIS A 137 -6.27 -5.90 4.83
N ARG A 138 -7.15 -6.24 5.78
CA ARG A 138 -6.87 -7.32 6.74
C ARG A 138 -6.76 -8.69 6.06
N ASN A 139 -7.52 -8.91 5.01
CA ASN A 139 -7.46 -10.15 4.25
C ASN A 139 -6.06 -10.45 3.77
N GLU A 140 -5.42 -9.49 3.11
CA GLU A 140 -4.08 -9.67 2.58
C GLU A 140 -3.04 -9.86 3.69
N LEU A 141 -3.22 -9.20 4.84
CA LEU A 141 -2.35 -9.41 6.01
C LEU A 141 -2.48 -10.82 6.56
N TYR A 142 -3.70 -11.35 6.69
CA TYR A 142 -3.93 -12.71 7.17
C TYR A 142 -3.45 -13.77 6.19
N GLU A 143 -3.64 -13.56 4.88
CA GLU A 143 -3.13 -14.43 3.83
C GLU A 143 -1.59 -14.54 3.90
N ASN A 144 -0.90 -13.39 3.92
CA ASN A 144 0.57 -13.37 4.01
C ASN A 144 1.07 -13.96 5.34
N LEU A 145 0.34 -13.74 6.44
CA LEU A 145 0.67 -14.31 7.73
C LEU A 145 0.54 -15.84 7.72
N SER A 146 -0.52 -16.37 7.10
CA SER A 146 -0.68 -17.81 6.88
C SER A 146 0.48 -18.39 6.06
N THR A 147 0.84 -17.73 4.97
CA THR A 147 1.95 -18.14 4.11
C THR A 147 3.30 -18.15 4.86
N CYS A 148 3.56 -17.14 5.70
CA CYS A 148 4.77 -17.11 6.52
C CYS A 148 4.87 -18.31 7.46
N TYR A 149 3.76 -18.65 8.13
CA TYR A 149 3.73 -19.80 9.04
C TYR A 149 3.85 -21.13 8.29
N GLU A 150 3.26 -21.25 7.09
CA GLU A 150 3.42 -22.42 6.23
C GLU A 150 4.89 -22.64 5.83
N GLN A 151 5.57 -21.56 5.41
CA GLN A 151 7.00 -21.60 5.05
C GLN A 151 7.91 -21.98 6.23
N LEU A 152 7.48 -21.68 7.46
CA LEU A 152 8.16 -22.11 8.70
C LEU A 152 7.73 -23.50 9.15
N HIS A 153 6.90 -24.25 8.38
CA HIS A 153 6.33 -25.53 8.74
C HIS A 153 5.47 -25.52 10.02
N GLN A 154 5.01 -24.35 10.43
CA GLN A 154 4.11 -24.16 11.58
C GLN A 154 2.64 -24.27 11.12
N TYR A 155 2.25 -25.45 10.67
CA TYR A 155 0.98 -25.69 9.99
C TYR A 155 -0.26 -25.39 10.83
N HIS A 156 -0.18 -25.53 12.15
CA HIS A 156 -1.29 -25.18 13.04
C HIS A 156 -1.62 -23.69 12.96
N ASP A 157 -0.60 -22.83 13.06
CA ASP A 157 -0.77 -21.39 12.97
C ASP A 157 -1.12 -20.96 11.53
N ALA A 158 -0.50 -21.57 10.53
CA ALA A 158 -0.87 -21.35 9.13
C ALA A 158 -2.36 -21.59 8.89
N LEU A 159 -2.89 -22.75 9.31
CA LEU A 159 -4.31 -23.08 9.18
C LEU A 159 -5.21 -22.11 9.97
N LYS A 160 -4.80 -21.70 11.17
CA LYS A 160 -5.52 -20.70 11.98
C LYS A 160 -5.74 -19.39 11.21
N TYR A 161 -4.65 -18.82 10.67
CA TYR A 161 -4.71 -17.55 9.96
C TYR A 161 -5.38 -17.66 8.59
N TYR A 162 -5.23 -18.81 7.91
CA TYR A 162 -5.97 -19.10 6.69
C TYR A 162 -7.48 -19.13 6.90
N LYS A 163 -7.96 -19.72 8.00
CA LYS A 163 -9.39 -19.73 8.35
C LYS A 163 -9.91 -18.30 8.58
N ILE A 164 -9.14 -17.46 9.26
CA ILE A 164 -9.52 -16.06 9.48
C ILE A 164 -9.58 -15.30 8.14
N PHE A 165 -8.57 -15.47 7.29
CA PHE A 165 -8.56 -14.91 5.94
C PHE A 165 -9.83 -15.29 5.16
N ARG A 166 -10.20 -16.57 5.15
CA ARG A 166 -11.41 -17.04 4.46
C ARG A 166 -12.69 -16.41 5.01
N LEU A 167 -12.84 -16.35 6.32
CA LEU A 167 -14.01 -15.75 6.96
C LEU A 167 -14.15 -14.24 6.66
N GLU A 168 -13.05 -13.50 6.72
CA GLU A 168 -13.04 -12.07 6.37
C GLU A 168 -13.38 -11.87 4.87
N ASN A 169 -12.82 -12.71 4.00
CA ASN A 169 -13.08 -12.64 2.56
C ASN A 169 -14.55 -12.94 2.22
N ASP A 170 -15.11 -13.98 2.79
CA ASP A 170 -16.53 -14.35 2.59
C ASP A 170 -17.46 -13.25 3.09
N SER A 171 -17.11 -12.58 4.20
CA SER A 171 -17.89 -11.44 4.73
C SER A 171 -17.85 -10.23 3.78
N LEU A 172 -16.72 -9.93 3.17
CA LEU A 172 -16.60 -8.85 2.18
C LEU A 172 -17.40 -9.13 0.92
N PHE A 173 -17.30 -10.35 0.40
CA PHE A 173 -18.03 -10.77 -0.79
C PHE A 173 -19.56 -10.74 -0.62
N ASN A 174 -20.07 -11.11 0.56
CA ASN A 174 -21.49 -11.03 0.86
C ASN A 174 -21.99 -9.59 0.98
N LYS A 175 -21.20 -8.68 1.56
CA LYS A 175 -21.55 -7.25 1.63
C LYS A 175 -21.60 -6.57 0.26
N ASP A 176 -20.74 -6.98 -0.68
CA ASP A 176 -20.77 -6.43 -2.04
C ASP A 176 -22.03 -6.91 -2.78
N LYS A 177 -22.42 -8.18 -2.62
CA LYS A 177 -23.69 -8.70 -3.17
C LYS A 177 -24.94 -8.00 -2.64
N GLU A 178 -24.95 -7.60 -1.35
CA GLU A 178 -26.06 -6.88 -0.74
C GLU A 178 -26.17 -5.42 -1.23
N ARG A 179 -25.09 -4.84 -1.74
CA ARG A 179 -25.10 -3.48 -2.33
C ARG A 179 -25.56 -3.45 -3.78
N ASP A 180 -25.44 -4.56 -4.50
CA ASP A 180 -25.81 -4.68 -5.90
C ASP A 180 -27.28 -5.11 -6.09
N LEU A 181 -28.04 -5.28 -4.99
CA LEU A 181 -29.48 -5.54 -4.93
C LEU A 181 -30.26 -4.30 -4.49
#